data_051aa04969272614692fa8cf15b1bbbb
#
_entry.id   051aa04969272614692fa8cf15b1bbbb
#
_cell.length_a   1.000
_cell.length_b   1.000
_cell.length_c   1.000
_cell.angle_alpha   90.00
_cell.angle_beta   90.00
_cell.angle_gamma   90.00
#
_symmetry.space_group_name_H-M   'P 1'
#
loop_
_entity.id
_entity.type
_entity.pdbx_description
1 polymer ?
#
loop_
_entity_poly.entity_id
_entity_poly.type
_entity_poly.pdbx_seq_one_letter_code
_entity_poly.pdbx_strand_id
1 'polypeptide(L)'
;MNDFNDLENSSKEQLIEKVESMQEEIDSLREEKSKAKSNLMWKVRKLEKDKVLIENEKIRLEREAKSLRSEVDRFRSPPLVLATITEVLDDHRMTVKSSTGPSFLVNYSKFLDEKLLVPGSRVALNQQTFGIVEVLPSEKDANVSGMEIETKPDITYDKIGGLEEQIREVKETVELPLTEPELFEKVGIEPPKGILLYGPPGTGKTLLAKAVANETNATFIKIVASEFVKKYIGEGARLVREVFELAKEKAPAIIFIDELDAVAAKRLKSSTSGDREVQRTLMQLLAELDGFESRGDIGIIGATNRPDILDPALLRPGRFDRFIEVPLPNIDGRREILKIHTKNMSLDDEADIDLLAELTDDLSGADLKAVCTEAGMFAIREKRDKITVTDFMDAIDKVMSKTKEDELFKTEAGVMFG
;
A
#
# COMPACT_ATOMS: atom_id res chain seq x y z
N MET A 1 -12.35 96.03 -9.40
CA MET A 1 -12.70 97.24 -10.19
C MET A 1 -11.78 98.46 -9.87
N ASN A 2 -10.98 98.43 -8.80
CA ASN A 2 -10.04 99.51 -8.47
C ASN A 2 -8.67 99.38 -9.22
N ASP A 3 -8.31 98.26 -9.67
CA ASP A 3 -7.00 98.08 -10.28
C ASP A 3 -6.87 98.57 -11.74
N PHE A 4 -7.98 98.83 -12.43
CA PHE A 4 -7.95 99.32 -13.81
C PHE A 4 -7.71 100.85 -13.91
N ASN A 5 -8.09 101.68 -12.90
CA ASN A 5 -7.87 103.10 -12.92
C ASN A 5 -6.43 103.50 -12.57
N ASP A 6 -5.65 102.65 -11.90
CA ASP A 6 -4.22 102.91 -11.63
C ASP A 6 -3.30 102.71 -12.83
N LEU A 7 -3.79 102.09 -13.86
CA LEU A 7 -3.01 101.77 -15.09
C LEU A 7 -2.95 102.90 -16.08
N GLU A 8 -3.91 103.82 -16.06
CA GLU A 8 -3.97 104.97 -17.02
C GLU A 8 -3.01 106.13 -16.66
N ASN A 9 -2.50 106.23 -15.43
CA ASN A 9 -1.58 107.30 -15.00
C ASN A 9 -0.10 106.86 -14.81
N SER A 10 0.28 105.63 -15.12
CA SER A 10 1.62 105.14 -14.92
C SER A 10 2.47 105.32 -16.21
N SER A 11 3.73 105.74 -16.06
CA SER A 11 4.63 105.84 -17.21
C SER A 11 4.83 104.40 -17.82
N LYS A 12 5.12 104.31 -19.12
CA LYS A 12 5.27 103.08 -19.85
C LYS A 12 6.30 102.13 -19.19
N GLU A 13 7.29 102.70 -18.50
CA GLU A 13 8.33 101.94 -17.78
C GLU A 13 7.80 101.28 -16.52
N GLN A 14 6.93 102.00 -15.76
CA GLN A 14 6.26 101.48 -14.54
C GLN A 14 5.29 100.32 -14.88
N LEU A 15 4.65 100.35 -16.04
CA LEU A 15 3.76 99.30 -16.49
C LEU A 15 4.55 98.04 -16.89
N ILE A 16 5.71 98.22 -17.53
CA ILE A 16 6.60 97.05 -17.90
C ILE A 16 7.11 96.42 -16.60
N GLU A 17 7.61 97.18 -15.63
CA GLU A 17 8.11 96.67 -14.35
C GLU A 17 7.02 95.89 -13.57
N LYS A 18 5.77 96.39 -13.62
CA LYS A 18 4.65 95.68 -12.97
C LYS A 18 4.23 94.38 -13.70
N VAL A 19 4.34 94.37 -15.05
CA VAL A 19 4.08 93.19 -15.81
C VAL A 19 5.15 92.12 -15.55
N GLU A 20 6.42 92.49 -15.48
CA GLU A 20 7.49 91.60 -15.13
C GLU A 20 7.36 90.99 -13.73
N SER A 21 7.04 91.86 -12.72
CA SER A 21 6.82 91.36 -11.37
C SER A 21 5.60 90.37 -11.25
N MET A 22 4.50 90.70 -11.99
CA MET A 22 3.34 89.82 -12.04
C MET A 22 3.66 88.52 -12.78
N GLN A 23 4.55 88.54 -13.80
CA GLN A 23 5.02 87.33 -14.47
C GLN A 23 5.85 86.46 -13.55
N GLU A 24 6.78 87.01 -12.79
CA GLU A 24 7.56 86.32 -11.77
C GLU A 24 6.64 85.67 -10.68
N GLU A 25 5.63 86.38 -10.26
CA GLU A 25 4.66 85.87 -9.25
C GLU A 25 3.82 84.73 -9.84
N ILE A 26 3.35 84.84 -11.10
CA ILE A 26 2.66 83.78 -11.81
C ILE A 26 3.54 82.57 -11.95
N ASP A 27 4.81 82.66 -12.27
CA ASP A 27 5.71 81.54 -12.44
C ASP A 27 6.05 80.89 -11.08
N SER A 28 6.23 81.65 -10.03
CA SER A 28 6.37 81.15 -8.66
C SER A 28 5.14 80.37 -8.22
N LEU A 29 3.93 80.92 -8.44
CA LEU A 29 2.67 80.21 -8.12
C LEU A 29 2.46 78.94 -8.98
N ARG A 30 2.91 78.96 -10.23
CA ARG A 30 2.90 77.77 -11.10
C ARG A 30 3.84 76.66 -10.57
N GLU A 31 5.01 77.07 -10.09
CA GLU A 31 5.98 76.11 -9.51
C GLU A 31 5.46 75.51 -8.20
N GLU A 32 4.89 76.36 -7.29
CA GLU A 32 4.25 75.87 -6.07
C GLU A 32 3.09 74.90 -6.35
N LYS A 33 2.20 75.28 -7.31
CA LYS A 33 1.10 74.43 -7.76
C LYS A 33 1.58 73.12 -8.34
N SER A 34 2.67 73.13 -9.11
CA SER A 34 3.30 71.89 -9.66
C SER A 34 3.84 71.00 -8.54
N LYS A 35 4.56 71.56 -7.56
CA LYS A 35 5.08 70.85 -6.40
C LYS A 35 3.94 70.30 -5.53
N ALA A 36 2.89 71.05 -5.27
CA ALA A 36 1.73 70.62 -4.53
C ALA A 36 0.97 69.47 -5.26
N LYS A 37 0.80 69.59 -6.58
CA LYS A 37 0.19 68.54 -7.41
C LYS A 37 1.00 67.24 -7.39
N SER A 38 2.32 67.33 -7.49
CA SER A 38 3.20 66.19 -7.44
C SER A 38 3.15 65.44 -6.08
N ASN A 39 3.16 66.24 -4.98
CA ASN A 39 3.01 65.69 -3.62
C ASN A 39 1.66 65.01 -3.43
N LEU A 40 0.58 65.62 -3.94
CA LEU A 40 -0.75 65.07 -3.84
C LEU A 40 -0.85 63.75 -4.63
N MET A 41 -0.32 63.71 -5.85
CA MET A 41 -0.28 62.51 -6.66
C MET A 41 0.54 61.38 -5.98
N TRP A 42 1.65 61.70 -5.36
CA TRP A 42 2.42 60.71 -4.59
C TRP A 42 1.63 60.13 -3.41
N LYS A 43 0.95 61.01 -2.66
CA LYS A 43 0.06 60.60 -1.53
C LYS A 43 -1.09 59.70 -2.01
N VAL A 44 -1.74 60.07 -3.12
CA VAL A 44 -2.81 59.24 -3.69
C VAL A 44 -2.31 57.87 -4.08
N ARG A 45 -1.18 57.78 -4.81
CA ARG A 45 -0.58 56.48 -5.18
C ARG A 45 -0.16 55.63 -3.98
N LYS A 46 0.31 56.29 -2.90
CA LYS A 46 0.64 55.60 -1.67
C LYS A 46 -0.61 55.01 -1.01
N LEU A 47 -1.65 55.83 -0.88
CA LEU A 47 -2.93 55.41 -0.31
C LEU A 47 -3.61 54.30 -1.13
N GLU A 48 -3.50 54.32 -2.46
CA GLU A 48 -4.00 53.28 -3.32
C GLU A 48 -3.24 51.93 -3.09
N LYS A 49 -1.93 52.01 -2.95
CA LYS A 49 -1.13 50.80 -2.60
C LYS A 49 -1.49 50.27 -1.22
N ASP A 50 -1.60 51.14 -0.23
CA ASP A 50 -1.95 50.76 1.13
C ASP A 50 -3.36 50.14 1.18
N LYS A 51 -4.30 50.71 0.41
CA LYS A 51 -5.65 50.16 0.26
C LYS A 51 -5.65 48.74 -0.31
N VAL A 52 -4.92 48.48 -1.40
CA VAL A 52 -4.83 47.16 -2.00
C VAL A 52 -4.19 46.15 -1.03
N LEU A 53 -3.17 46.56 -0.29
CA LEU A 53 -2.54 45.74 0.75
C LEU A 53 -3.54 45.34 1.84
N ILE A 54 -4.28 46.33 2.37
CA ILE A 54 -5.30 46.10 3.41
C ILE A 54 -6.45 45.24 2.88
N GLU A 55 -6.89 45.42 1.65
CA GLU A 55 -7.93 44.59 1.03
C GLU A 55 -7.49 43.16 0.90
N ASN A 56 -6.24 42.90 0.46
CA ASN A 56 -5.67 41.54 0.36
C ASN A 56 -5.54 40.89 1.74
N GLU A 57 -5.10 41.65 2.75
CA GLU A 57 -4.97 41.13 4.11
C GLU A 57 -6.35 40.84 4.73
N LYS A 58 -7.34 41.67 4.47
CA LYS A 58 -8.74 41.45 4.87
C LYS A 58 -9.28 40.15 4.28
N ILE A 59 -9.09 39.89 2.97
CA ILE A 59 -9.54 38.67 2.30
C ILE A 59 -8.85 37.44 2.90
N ARG A 60 -7.56 37.54 3.21
CA ARG A 60 -6.81 36.46 3.87
C ARG A 60 -7.37 36.13 5.24
N LEU A 61 -7.58 37.16 6.09
CA LEU A 61 -8.11 36.99 7.43
C LEU A 61 -9.57 36.50 7.43
N GLU A 62 -10.39 36.91 6.47
CA GLU A 62 -11.75 36.39 6.31
C GLU A 62 -11.76 34.89 5.96
N ARG A 63 -10.84 34.45 5.10
CA ARG A 63 -10.68 33.02 4.78
C ARG A 63 -10.21 32.21 6.00
N GLU A 64 -9.24 32.74 6.72
CA GLU A 64 -8.72 32.10 7.93
C GLU A 64 -9.80 32.02 9.03
N ALA A 65 -10.54 33.11 9.24
CA ALA A 65 -11.66 33.12 10.19
C ALA A 65 -12.78 32.14 9.80
N LYS A 66 -13.07 31.99 8.49
CA LYS A 66 -14.03 31.00 8.01
C LYS A 66 -13.54 29.57 8.22
N SER A 67 -12.26 29.31 7.98
CA SER A 67 -11.64 28.00 8.24
C SER A 67 -11.69 27.63 9.72
N LEU A 68 -11.26 28.55 10.59
CA LEU A 68 -11.27 28.35 12.04
C LEU A 68 -12.69 28.16 12.60
N ARG A 69 -13.68 28.90 12.10
CA ARG A 69 -15.09 28.67 12.48
C ARG A 69 -15.57 27.29 12.09
N SER A 70 -15.27 26.84 10.88
CA SER A 70 -15.59 25.49 10.41
C SER A 70 -14.93 24.41 11.28
N GLU A 71 -13.72 24.65 11.74
CA GLU A 71 -13.00 23.73 12.62
C GLU A 71 -13.61 23.68 14.04
N VAL A 72 -13.94 24.83 14.59
CA VAL A 72 -14.64 24.94 15.90
C VAL A 72 -16.02 24.27 15.84
N ASP A 73 -16.76 24.42 14.74
CA ASP A 73 -18.06 23.79 14.58
C ASP A 73 -17.95 22.25 14.50
N ARG A 74 -16.87 21.72 13.90
CA ARG A 74 -16.56 20.29 13.94
C ARG A 74 -16.31 19.76 15.37
N PHE A 75 -15.58 20.51 16.19
CA PHE A 75 -15.35 20.14 17.60
C PHE A 75 -16.58 20.28 18.49
N ARG A 76 -17.55 21.13 18.11
CA ARG A 76 -18.80 21.31 18.83
C ARG A 76 -19.89 20.34 18.44
N SER A 77 -19.73 19.60 17.34
CA SER A 77 -20.70 18.60 16.93
C SER A 77 -20.71 17.46 17.96
N PRO A 78 -21.89 16.97 18.39
CA PRO A 78 -22.00 15.86 19.34
C PRO A 78 -21.34 14.60 18.75
N PRO A 79 -20.79 13.70 19.58
CA PRO A 79 -20.20 12.47 19.10
C PRO A 79 -21.22 11.65 18.31
N LEU A 80 -20.74 10.98 17.25
CA LEU A 80 -21.57 10.14 16.40
C LEU A 80 -21.51 8.68 16.91
N VAL A 81 -22.63 7.97 16.79
CA VAL A 81 -22.71 6.54 17.12
C VAL A 81 -22.43 5.72 15.87
N LEU A 82 -21.51 4.76 15.98
CA LEU A 82 -21.20 3.85 14.90
C LEU A 82 -22.25 2.74 14.82
N ALA A 83 -22.73 2.46 13.62
CA ALA A 83 -23.66 1.38 13.35
C ALA A 83 -23.40 0.74 11.99
N THR A 84 -23.89 -0.48 11.79
CA THR A 84 -23.81 -1.21 10.53
C THR A 84 -25.23 -1.40 9.98
N ILE A 85 -25.43 -1.15 8.68
CA ILE A 85 -26.70 -1.39 8.01
C ILE A 85 -26.95 -2.89 7.96
N THR A 86 -28.09 -3.33 8.51
CA THR A 86 -28.52 -4.74 8.46
C THR A 86 -29.45 -5.00 7.29
N GLU A 87 -30.36 -4.06 7.03
CA GLU A 87 -31.39 -4.21 5.99
C GLU A 87 -31.81 -2.83 5.48
N VAL A 88 -32.01 -2.71 4.20
CA VAL A 88 -32.57 -1.50 3.56
C VAL A 88 -34.05 -1.77 3.27
N LEU A 89 -34.91 -0.92 3.81
CA LEU A 89 -36.36 -1.00 3.65
C LEU A 89 -36.81 0.05 2.62
N ASP A 90 -38.00 -0.15 2.09
CA ASP A 90 -38.67 0.85 1.23
C ASP A 90 -38.97 2.14 2.04
N ASP A 91 -39.19 3.29 1.37
CA ASP A 91 -39.52 4.58 1.98
C ASP A 91 -38.37 5.29 2.76
N HIS A 92 -37.12 5.26 2.30
CA HIS A 92 -35.99 5.94 2.93
C HIS A 92 -35.75 5.54 4.38
N ARG A 93 -36.08 4.28 4.75
CA ARG A 93 -35.85 3.70 6.05
C ARG A 93 -34.90 2.52 5.95
N MET A 94 -34.09 2.32 6.96
CA MET A 94 -33.21 1.16 7.07
C MET A 94 -33.04 0.71 8.51
N THR A 95 -32.75 -0.56 8.67
CA THR A 95 -32.40 -1.13 9.97
C THR A 95 -30.90 -1.08 10.14
N VAL A 96 -30.43 -0.45 11.22
CA VAL A 96 -29.00 -0.39 11.57
C VAL A 96 -28.78 -1.02 12.92
N LYS A 97 -27.69 -1.76 13.06
CA LYS A 97 -27.25 -2.37 14.31
C LYS A 97 -26.10 -1.55 14.88
N SER A 98 -26.28 -0.99 16.08
CA SER A 98 -25.21 -0.27 16.78
C SER A 98 -24.10 -1.24 17.20
N SER A 99 -22.85 -0.77 17.20
CA SER A 99 -21.70 -1.50 17.73
C SER A 99 -21.85 -1.88 19.20
N THR A 100 -22.70 -1.18 19.96
CA THR A 100 -22.98 -1.42 21.38
C THR A 100 -24.19 -2.33 21.63
N GLY A 101 -24.90 -2.82 20.62
CA GLY A 101 -25.87 -3.90 20.74
C GLY A 101 -27.27 -3.72 20.13
N PRO A 102 -28.06 -2.67 20.40
CA PRO A 102 -29.43 -2.59 19.90
C PRO A 102 -29.51 -2.27 18.40
N SER A 103 -30.54 -2.79 17.73
CA SER A 103 -30.88 -2.42 16.37
C SER A 103 -31.89 -1.29 16.38
N PHE A 104 -31.72 -0.33 15.45
CA PHE A 104 -32.57 0.83 15.28
C PHE A 104 -33.15 0.86 13.88
N LEU A 105 -34.40 1.28 13.76
CA LEU A 105 -34.99 1.67 12.50
C LEU A 105 -34.76 3.16 12.33
N VAL A 106 -33.98 3.55 11.29
CA VAL A 106 -33.57 4.93 11.09
C VAL A 106 -33.97 5.44 9.71
N ASN A 107 -34.15 6.74 9.62
CA ASN A 107 -34.37 7.40 8.33
C ASN A 107 -33.02 7.95 7.80
N TYR A 108 -32.86 7.94 6.49
CA TYR A 108 -31.70 8.57 5.87
C TYR A 108 -32.08 9.76 4.97
N SER A 109 -31.16 10.68 4.81
CA SER A 109 -31.36 11.87 4.02
C SER A 109 -31.16 11.58 2.53
N LYS A 110 -31.98 12.20 1.67
CA LYS A 110 -31.82 12.17 0.20
C LYS A 110 -30.50 12.73 -0.32
N PHE A 111 -29.71 13.39 0.53
CA PHE A 111 -28.37 13.90 0.17
C PHE A 111 -27.27 12.84 0.28
N LEU A 112 -27.56 11.65 0.81
CA LEU A 112 -26.62 10.54 0.88
C LEU A 112 -26.72 9.73 -0.42
N ASP A 113 -25.57 9.28 -0.91
CA ASP A 113 -25.51 8.46 -2.13
C ASP A 113 -26.11 7.07 -1.83
N GLU A 114 -27.26 6.77 -2.44
CA GLU A 114 -27.97 5.51 -2.24
C GLU A 114 -27.14 4.28 -2.64
N LYS A 115 -26.17 4.44 -3.54
CA LYS A 115 -25.26 3.36 -3.95
C LYS A 115 -24.33 2.88 -2.83
N LEU A 116 -24.07 3.73 -1.84
CA LEU A 116 -23.24 3.40 -0.68
C LEU A 116 -24.04 2.80 0.49
N LEU A 117 -25.37 2.90 0.43
CA LEU A 117 -26.29 2.44 1.48
C LEU A 117 -26.70 0.97 1.24
N VAL A 118 -25.73 0.06 1.30
CA VAL A 118 -25.97 -1.39 1.13
C VAL A 118 -25.86 -2.12 2.48
N PRO A 119 -26.54 -3.26 2.66
CA PRO A 119 -26.40 -4.09 3.84
C PRO A 119 -24.92 -4.42 4.09
N GLY A 120 -24.44 -4.22 5.32
CA GLY A 120 -23.02 -4.38 5.70
C GLY A 120 -22.22 -3.08 5.72
N SER A 121 -22.70 -1.97 5.12
CA SER A 121 -22.03 -0.67 5.19
C SER A 121 -22.07 -0.09 6.61
N ARG A 122 -20.97 0.55 7.01
CA ARG A 122 -20.88 1.28 8.28
C ARG A 122 -21.37 2.70 8.11
N VAL A 123 -22.14 3.15 9.08
CA VAL A 123 -22.71 4.50 9.10
C VAL A 123 -22.48 5.16 10.45
N ALA A 124 -22.34 6.47 10.41
CA ALA A 124 -22.29 7.30 11.59
C ALA A 124 -23.67 7.90 11.84
N LEU A 125 -24.25 7.61 13.01
CA LEU A 125 -25.56 8.09 13.44
C LEU A 125 -25.41 9.28 14.37
N ASN A 126 -26.31 10.25 14.23
CA ASN A 126 -26.44 11.32 15.22
C ASN A 126 -26.99 10.73 16.53
N GLN A 127 -26.33 10.99 17.64
CA GLN A 127 -26.69 10.42 18.95
C GLN A 127 -28.11 10.84 19.46
N GLN A 128 -28.60 11.99 19.02
CA GLN A 128 -29.89 12.50 19.47
C GLN A 128 -31.06 12.08 18.57
N THR A 129 -30.85 12.09 17.27
CA THR A 129 -31.89 11.81 16.27
C THR A 129 -31.82 10.44 15.66
N PHE A 130 -30.72 9.72 15.87
CA PHE A 130 -30.37 8.46 15.22
C PHE A 130 -30.40 8.50 13.68
N GLY A 131 -30.48 9.69 13.11
CA GLY A 131 -30.38 9.86 11.65
C GLY A 131 -28.97 9.60 11.15
N ILE A 132 -28.85 9.02 9.94
CA ILE A 132 -27.57 8.79 9.30
C ILE A 132 -26.99 10.14 8.86
N VAL A 133 -25.78 10.47 9.36
CA VAL A 133 -25.05 11.68 9.04
C VAL A 133 -24.09 11.43 7.90
N GLU A 134 -23.39 10.31 7.93
CA GLU A 134 -22.32 9.97 6.99
C GLU A 134 -22.22 8.46 6.82
N VAL A 135 -21.90 8.02 5.62
CA VAL A 135 -21.51 6.64 5.34
C VAL A 135 -20.00 6.56 5.50
N LEU A 136 -19.55 5.75 6.41
CA LEU A 136 -18.14 5.56 6.66
C LEU A 136 -17.55 4.63 5.60
N PRO A 137 -16.30 4.84 5.18
CA PRO A 137 -15.60 3.86 4.37
C PRO A 137 -15.65 2.50 5.08
N SER A 138 -15.91 1.45 4.32
CA SER A 138 -15.93 0.09 4.87
C SER A 138 -14.60 -0.19 5.57
N GLU A 139 -14.63 -0.98 6.66
CA GLU A 139 -13.40 -1.42 7.35
C GLU A 139 -12.41 -2.17 6.45
N LYS A 140 -12.73 -2.33 5.16
CA LYS A 140 -11.83 -2.91 4.16
C LYS A 140 -10.42 -2.31 4.23
N ASP A 141 -10.29 -1.00 4.53
CA ASP A 141 -8.98 -0.34 4.62
C ASP A 141 -8.23 -0.58 5.95
N ALA A 142 -8.94 -0.88 7.04
CA ALA A 142 -8.32 -1.09 8.35
C ALA A 142 -7.89 -2.55 8.58
N ASN A 143 -8.59 -3.53 8.00
CA ASN A 143 -8.25 -4.96 8.11
C ASN A 143 -7.20 -5.42 7.10
N VAL A 144 -6.91 -4.60 6.08
CA VAL A 144 -5.83 -4.80 5.09
C VAL A 144 -4.43 -4.58 5.71
N SER A 145 -4.33 -4.11 6.96
CA SER A 145 -3.03 -3.80 7.60
C SER A 145 -2.10 -5.01 7.82
N GLY A 146 -2.58 -6.25 7.58
CA GLY A 146 -1.76 -7.45 7.52
C GLY A 146 -1.46 -7.96 6.11
N MET A 147 -1.98 -7.30 5.06
CA MET A 147 -1.78 -7.71 3.67
C MET A 147 -0.71 -6.86 3.00
N GLU A 148 0.23 -7.50 2.34
CA GLU A 148 1.18 -6.83 1.46
C GLU A 148 0.58 -6.80 0.04
N ILE A 149 0.21 -5.60 -0.44
CA ILE A 149 -0.35 -5.41 -1.77
C ILE A 149 0.68 -4.71 -2.62
N GLU A 150 1.20 -5.40 -3.61
CA GLU A 150 2.13 -4.85 -4.59
C GLU A 150 1.43 -4.84 -5.97
N THR A 151 1.23 -3.67 -6.55
CA THR A 151 0.61 -3.55 -7.88
C THR A 151 1.46 -4.16 -8.97
N LYS A 152 2.78 -4.14 -8.80
CA LYS A 152 3.75 -4.82 -9.67
C LYS A 152 5.03 -5.12 -8.86
N PRO A 153 5.29 -6.38 -8.50
CA PRO A 153 6.55 -6.75 -7.85
C PRO A 153 7.76 -6.55 -8.80
N ASP A 154 8.89 -6.09 -8.27
CA ASP A 154 10.12 -5.85 -9.05
C ASP A 154 10.97 -7.13 -9.26
N ILE A 155 10.38 -8.32 -9.12
CA ILE A 155 11.07 -9.61 -9.20
C ILE A 155 10.74 -10.27 -10.52
N THR A 156 11.76 -10.51 -11.34
CA THR A 156 11.69 -11.25 -12.60
C THR A 156 12.26 -12.66 -12.43
N TYR A 157 11.96 -13.56 -13.36
CA TYR A 157 12.52 -14.93 -13.34
C TYR A 157 14.05 -14.97 -13.37
N ASP A 158 14.71 -13.97 -13.95
CA ASP A 158 16.17 -13.84 -13.98
C ASP A 158 16.83 -13.72 -12.58
N LYS A 159 16.03 -13.40 -11.57
CA LYS A 159 16.47 -13.33 -10.16
C LYS A 159 16.27 -14.65 -9.41
N ILE A 160 15.84 -15.70 -10.11
CA ILE A 160 15.58 -17.03 -9.55
C ILE A 160 16.49 -18.02 -10.28
N GLY A 161 17.39 -18.69 -9.56
CA GLY A 161 18.27 -19.70 -10.12
C GLY A 161 17.88 -21.10 -9.67
N GLY A 162 18.07 -22.09 -10.54
CA GLY A 162 17.95 -23.53 -10.26
C GLY A 162 16.52 -24.04 -10.06
N LEU A 163 15.50 -23.32 -10.60
CA LEU A 163 14.09 -23.70 -10.52
C LEU A 163 13.39 -23.68 -11.90
N GLU A 164 14.10 -24.05 -12.96
CA GLU A 164 13.60 -23.97 -14.34
C GLU A 164 12.34 -24.81 -14.56
N GLU A 165 12.30 -26.02 -13.99
CA GLU A 165 11.13 -26.90 -14.09
C GLU A 165 9.94 -26.33 -13.36
N GLN A 166 10.16 -25.81 -12.13
CA GLN A 166 9.12 -25.18 -11.32
C GLN A 166 8.60 -23.90 -11.99
N ILE A 167 9.48 -23.09 -12.56
CA ILE A 167 9.10 -21.90 -13.33
C ILE A 167 8.20 -22.30 -14.50
N ARG A 168 8.54 -23.36 -15.24
CA ARG A 168 7.74 -23.85 -16.36
C ARG A 168 6.36 -24.30 -15.89
N GLU A 169 6.28 -25.09 -14.83
CA GLU A 169 5.00 -25.57 -14.29
C GLU A 169 4.10 -24.44 -13.79
N VAL A 170 4.71 -23.43 -13.13
CA VAL A 170 3.97 -22.26 -12.65
C VAL A 170 3.50 -21.39 -13.83
N LYS A 171 4.31 -21.22 -14.87
CA LYS A 171 3.90 -20.54 -16.11
C LYS A 171 2.69 -21.22 -16.73
N GLU A 172 2.73 -22.53 -16.89
CA GLU A 172 1.63 -23.30 -17.48
C GLU A 172 0.34 -23.23 -16.65
N THR A 173 0.47 -23.13 -15.32
CA THR A 173 -0.67 -23.25 -14.42
C THR A 173 -1.26 -21.89 -14.01
N VAL A 174 -0.46 -20.82 -13.91
CA VAL A 174 -0.90 -19.52 -13.43
C VAL A 174 -0.75 -18.45 -14.50
N GLU A 175 0.39 -18.38 -15.20
CA GLU A 175 0.66 -17.32 -16.17
C GLU A 175 -0.21 -17.47 -17.41
N LEU A 176 -0.25 -18.65 -18.04
CA LEU A 176 -1.04 -18.88 -19.25
C LEU A 176 -2.54 -18.64 -19.06
N PRO A 177 -3.21 -19.11 -17.97
CA PRO A 177 -4.62 -18.79 -17.74
C PRO A 177 -4.91 -17.29 -17.63
N LEU A 178 -3.98 -16.52 -17.05
CA LEU A 178 -4.12 -15.06 -16.88
C LEU A 178 -3.83 -14.29 -18.16
N THR A 179 -2.89 -14.75 -19.00
CA THR A 179 -2.44 -14.03 -20.20
C THR A 179 -3.17 -14.46 -21.45
N GLU A 180 -3.48 -15.75 -21.58
CA GLU A 180 -4.02 -16.36 -22.79
C GLU A 180 -5.21 -17.32 -22.49
N PRO A 181 -6.28 -16.86 -21.83
CA PRO A 181 -7.42 -17.72 -21.45
C PRO A 181 -8.10 -18.37 -22.67
N GLU A 182 -8.07 -17.72 -23.84
CA GLU A 182 -8.65 -18.24 -25.08
C GLU A 182 -8.02 -19.57 -25.55
N LEU A 183 -6.78 -19.86 -25.16
CA LEU A 183 -6.15 -21.14 -25.53
C LEU A 183 -6.84 -22.32 -24.85
N PHE A 184 -7.26 -22.15 -23.61
CA PHE A 184 -7.96 -23.19 -22.83
C PHE A 184 -9.34 -23.43 -23.41
N GLU A 185 -10.06 -22.39 -23.82
CA GLU A 185 -11.36 -22.51 -24.50
C GLU A 185 -11.24 -23.23 -25.85
N LYS A 186 -10.22 -22.91 -26.65
CA LYS A 186 -9.98 -23.54 -27.95
C LYS A 186 -9.66 -25.03 -27.83
N VAL A 187 -8.93 -25.41 -26.79
CA VAL A 187 -8.60 -26.83 -26.52
C VAL A 187 -9.76 -27.54 -25.81
N GLY A 188 -10.67 -26.81 -25.19
CA GLY A 188 -11.84 -27.37 -24.49
C GLY A 188 -11.51 -27.94 -23.10
N ILE A 189 -10.51 -27.35 -22.41
CA ILE A 189 -10.12 -27.71 -21.04
C ILE A 189 -10.37 -26.54 -20.09
N GLU A 190 -10.74 -26.84 -18.85
CA GLU A 190 -10.81 -25.84 -17.80
C GLU A 190 -9.40 -25.50 -17.30
N PRO A 191 -9.04 -24.22 -17.16
CA PRO A 191 -7.75 -23.83 -16.57
C PRO A 191 -7.68 -24.25 -15.10
N PRO A 192 -6.50 -24.67 -14.60
CA PRO A 192 -6.31 -24.97 -13.19
C PRO A 192 -6.55 -23.71 -12.34
N LYS A 193 -7.18 -23.89 -11.16
CA LYS A 193 -7.58 -22.75 -10.29
C LYS A 193 -6.45 -22.29 -9.39
N GLY A 194 -5.65 -23.21 -8.90
CA GLY A 194 -4.61 -22.86 -7.95
C GLY A 194 -3.45 -23.85 -7.91
N ILE A 195 -2.32 -23.38 -7.43
CA ILE A 195 -1.12 -24.17 -7.18
C ILE A 195 -0.73 -24.14 -5.71
N LEU A 196 -0.15 -25.24 -5.24
CA LEU A 196 0.48 -25.33 -3.94
C LEU A 196 1.99 -25.52 -4.11
N LEU A 197 2.76 -24.52 -3.68
CA LEU A 197 4.20 -24.58 -3.60
C LEU A 197 4.60 -25.21 -2.25
N TYR A 198 5.38 -26.27 -2.25
CA TYR A 198 5.82 -26.89 -1.00
C TYR A 198 7.31 -27.21 -1.04
N GLY A 199 7.93 -27.28 0.12
CA GLY A 199 9.36 -27.58 0.26
C GLY A 199 9.99 -26.87 1.46
N PRO A 200 11.29 -27.07 1.69
CA PRO A 200 12.01 -26.46 2.82
C PRO A 200 11.91 -24.94 2.85
N PRO A 201 12.07 -24.31 4.03
CA PRO A 201 12.12 -22.85 4.12
C PRO A 201 13.33 -22.31 3.35
N GLY A 202 13.22 -21.07 2.83
CA GLY A 202 14.32 -20.39 2.15
C GLY A 202 14.58 -20.85 0.71
N THR A 203 13.77 -21.75 0.13
CA THR A 203 13.96 -22.28 -1.24
C THR A 203 13.42 -21.38 -2.35
N GLY A 204 12.76 -20.24 -2.00
CA GLY A 204 12.34 -19.26 -3.01
C GLY A 204 10.86 -19.28 -3.39
N LYS A 205 9.98 -20.00 -2.66
CA LYS A 205 8.52 -20.09 -2.94
C LYS A 205 7.85 -18.72 -3.12
N THR A 206 8.11 -17.79 -2.23
CA THR A 206 7.57 -16.40 -2.31
C THR A 206 8.18 -15.62 -3.48
N LEU A 207 9.46 -15.85 -3.81
CA LEU A 207 10.11 -15.21 -4.96
C LEU A 207 9.49 -15.68 -6.27
N LEU A 208 9.22 -16.98 -6.38
CA LEU A 208 8.57 -17.58 -7.56
C LEU A 208 7.18 -16.99 -7.78
N ALA A 209 6.37 -16.87 -6.72
CA ALA A 209 5.05 -16.25 -6.80
C ALA A 209 5.11 -14.77 -7.21
N LYS A 210 6.06 -13.99 -6.69
CA LYS A 210 6.26 -12.58 -7.08
C LYS A 210 6.73 -12.46 -8.55
N ALA A 211 7.56 -13.36 -9.02
CA ALA A 211 8.02 -13.34 -10.41
C ALA A 211 6.87 -13.57 -11.40
N VAL A 212 5.98 -14.50 -11.12
CA VAL A 212 4.77 -14.72 -11.92
C VAL A 212 3.89 -13.49 -11.96
N ALA A 213 3.68 -12.83 -10.82
CA ALA A 213 2.87 -11.62 -10.75
C ALA A 213 3.49 -10.45 -11.53
N ASN A 214 4.82 -10.37 -11.59
CA ASN A 214 5.53 -9.39 -12.43
C ASN A 214 5.27 -9.63 -13.91
N GLU A 215 5.46 -10.87 -14.37
CA GLU A 215 5.32 -11.22 -15.79
C GLU A 215 3.89 -11.11 -16.30
N THR A 216 2.91 -11.43 -15.46
CA THR A 216 1.48 -11.30 -15.79
C THR A 216 0.96 -9.87 -15.62
N ASN A 217 1.76 -8.94 -15.14
CA ASN A 217 1.31 -7.60 -14.71
C ASN A 217 0.11 -7.64 -13.75
N ALA A 218 -0.02 -8.70 -12.97
CA ALA A 218 -1.10 -8.89 -12.01
C ALA A 218 -0.80 -8.22 -10.68
N THR A 219 -1.85 -7.77 -10.01
CA THR A 219 -1.74 -7.27 -8.63
C THR A 219 -1.39 -8.44 -7.69
N PHE A 220 -0.29 -8.34 -6.98
CA PHE A 220 0.15 -9.35 -6.02
C PHE A 220 -0.41 -9.05 -4.63
N ILE A 221 -1.24 -9.95 -4.10
CA ILE A 221 -1.85 -9.85 -2.78
C ILE A 221 -1.28 -10.97 -1.92
N LYS A 222 -0.35 -10.60 -1.03
CA LYS A 222 0.28 -11.55 -0.10
C LYS A 222 -0.39 -11.49 1.25
N ILE A 223 -0.70 -12.65 1.80
CA ILE A 223 -1.18 -12.84 3.16
C ILE A 223 -0.50 -14.04 3.80
N VAL A 224 -0.19 -13.94 5.08
CA VAL A 224 0.29 -15.08 5.87
C VAL A 224 -0.92 -15.74 6.52
N ALA A 225 -1.07 -17.07 6.37
CA ALA A 225 -2.28 -17.76 6.82
C ALA A 225 -2.51 -17.65 8.34
N SER A 226 -1.45 -17.43 9.13
CA SER A 226 -1.59 -17.15 10.57
C SER A 226 -2.40 -15.88 10.87
N GLU A 227 -2.46 -14.93 9.96
CA GLU A 227 -3.28 -13.71 10.11
C GLU A 227 -4.78 -13.98 10.03
N PHE A 228 -5.18 -15.08 9.42
CA PHE A 228 -6.57 -15.53 9.44
C PHE A 228 -6.98 -16.07 10.83
N VAL A 229 -6.01 -16.42 11.70
CA VAL A 229 -6.28 -16.91 13.05
C VAL A 229 -6.46 -15.72 13.99
N LYS A 230 -7.68 -15.23 14.10
CA LYS A 230 -8.00 -14.07 14.95
C LYS A 230 -8.59 -14.50 16.29
N LYS A 231 -8.56 -13.58 17.27
CA LYS A 231 -9.06 -13.81 18.63
C LYS A 231 -10.59 -13.92 18.70
N TYR A 232 -11.29 -13.21 17.81
CA TYR A 232 -12.74 -13.14 17.84
C TYR A 232 -13.39 -14.04 16.80
N ILE A 233 -14.54 -14.62 17.18
CA ILE A 233 -15.25 -15.60 16.35
C ILE A 233 -15.79 -14.95 15.08
N GLY A 234 -15.43 -15.54 13.92
CA GLY A 234 -15.89 -15.13 12.60
C GLY A 234 -15.01 -14.07 11.89
N GLU A 235 -14.02 -13.49 12.58
CA GLU A 235 -13.11 -12.52 11.95
C GLU A 235 -12.21 -13.15 10.88
N GLY A 236 -11.70 -14.35 11.13
CA GLY A 236 -10.88 -15.08 10.17
C GLY A 236 -11.64 -15.41 8.88
N ALA A 237 -12.86 -15.92 9.01
CA ALA A 237 -13.71 -16.21 7.85
C ALA A 237 -14.13 -14.94 7.09
N ARG A 238 -14.29 -13.80 7.78
CA ARG A 238 -14.55 -12.51 7.14
C ARG A 238 -13.33 -12.04 6.35
N LEU A 239 -12.14 -12.12 6.95
CA LEU A 239 -10.89 -11.72 6.29
C LEU A 239 -10.63 -12.53 5.02
N VAL A 240 -10.88 -13.84 5.04
CA VAL A 240 -10.79 -14.67 3.82
C VAL A 240 -11.68 -14.12 2.72
N ARG A 241 -12.96 -13.82 3.00
CA ARG A 241 -13.86 -13.23 2.01
C ARG A 241 -13.36 -11.88 1.47
N GLU A 242 -12.92 -11.00 2.36
CA GLU A 242 -12.38 -9.69 1.99
C GLU A 242 -11.17 -9.77 1.05
N VAL A 243 -10.28 -10.77 1.26
CA VAL A 243 -9.14 -11.03 0.37
C VAL A 243 -9.60 -11.42 -1.03
N PHE A 244 -10.55 -12.35 -1.15
CA PHE A 244 -11.05 -12.79 -2.44
C PHE A 244 -11.87 -11.70 -3.16
N GLU A 245 -12.65 -10.91 -2.43
CA GLU A 245 -13.35 -9.74 -2.97
C GLU A 245 -12.37 -8.69 -3.49
N LEU A 246 -11.33 -8.39 -2.71
CA LEU A 246 -10.27 -7.46 -3.11
C LEU A 246 -9.55 -7.92 -4.37
N ALA A 247 -9.26 -9.22 -4.49
CA ALA A 247 -8.64 -9.78 -5.68
C ALA A 247 -9.54 -9.63 -6.92
N LYS A 248 -10.86 -9.81 -6.76
CA LYS A 248 -11.84 -9.56 -7.84
C LYS A 248 -11.90 -8.10 -8.25
N GLU A 249 -11.81 -7.18 -7.30
CA GLU A 249 -11.81 -5.73 -7.57
C GLU A 249 -10.52 -5.28 -8.29
N LYS A 250 -9.40 -5.96 -8.03
CA LYS A 250 -8.07 -5.61 -8.55
C LYS A 250 -7.57 -6.54 -9.66
N ALA A 251 -8.46 -7.31 -10.26
CA ALA A 251 -8.09 -8.21 -11.35
C ALA A 251 -7.45 -7.46 -12.55
N PRO A 252 -6.42 -8.05 -13.22
CA PRO A 252 -5.85 -9.34 -12.93
C PRO A 252 -5.04 -9.36 -11.63
N ALA A 253 -5.21 -10.41 -10.81
CA ALA A 253 -4.59 -10.48 -9.49
C ALA A 253 -4.07 -11.90 -9.17
N ILE A 254 -3.04 -11.97 -8.31
CA ILE A 254 -2.54 -13.21 -7.75
C ILE A 254 -2.66 -13.14 -6.23
N ILE A 255 -3.41 -14.07 -5.65
CA ILE A 255 -3.49 -14.27 -4.21
C ILE A 255 -2.40 -15.24 -3.80
N PHE A 256 -1.46 -14.80 -2.98
CA PHE A 256 -0.42 -15.63 -2.41
C PHE A 256 -0.68 -15.84 -0.91
N ILE A 257 -0.94 -17.08 -0.52
CA ILE A 257 -1.19 -17.47 0.88
C ILE A 257 0.04 -18.19 1.40
N ASP A 258 0.83 -17.51 2.21
CA ASP A 258 2.04 -18.07 2.82
C ASP A 258 1.71 -18.82 4.12
N GLU A 259 2.55 -19.80 4.49
CA GLU A 259 2.38 -20.63 5.69
C GLU A 259 0.97 -21.24 5.82
N LEU A 260 0.47 -21.80 4.72
CA LEU A 260 -0.91 -22.31 4.63
C LEU A 260 -1.23 -23.35 5.72
N ASP A 261 -0.23 -24.07 6.22
CA ASP A 261 -0.31 -25.04 7.30
C ASP A 261 -0.81 -24.45 8.63
N ALA A 262 -0.67 -23.14 8.86
CA ALA A 262 -1.19 -22.48 10.06
C ALA A 262 -2.72 -22.59 10.20
N VAL A 263 -3.44 -22.58 9.08
CA VAL A 263 -4.92 -22.68 9.03
C VAL A 263 -5.38 -24.04 8.57
N ALA A 264 -4.60 -24.70 7.73
CA ALA A 264 -4.99 -25.87 6.98
C ALA A 264 -4.42 -27.20 7.53
N ALA A 265 -3.84 -27.20 8.73
CA ALA A 265 -3.33 -28.42 9.35
C ALA A 265 -4.46 -29.35 9.79
N LYS A 266 -4.28 -30.68 9.55
CA LYS A 266 -5.13 -31.73 10.11
C LYS A 266 -5.09 -31.66 11.61
N ARG A 267 -6.21 -31.49 12.27
CA ARG A 267 -6.29 -31.52 13.74
C ARG A 267 -6.90 -32.80 14.24
N LEU A 268 -6.18 -33.45 15.14
CA LEU A 268 -6.66 -34.63 15.88
C LEU A 268 -7.51 -34.13 17.04
N LYS A 269 -8.85 -34.26 16.90
CA LYS A 269 -9.90 -34.27 17.97
C LYS A 269 -9.67 -33.46 19.25
N SER A 270 -9.21 -32.21 19.21
CA SER A 270 -9.28 -31.34 20.36
C SER A 270 -10.33 -30.23 20.14
N SER A 271 -11.20 -30.00 21.11
CA SER A 271 -12.38 -29.12 20.97
C SER A 271 -12.20 -27.80 21.71
N THR A 272 -11.10 -27.11 21.52
CA THR A 272 -10.94 -25.77 22.07
C THR A 272 -11.70 -24.74 21.21
N SER A 273 -12.06 -23.59 21.81
CA SER A 273 -12.72 -22.51 21.06
C SER A 273 -11.86 -21.97 19.93
N GLY A 274 -10.54 -21.96 20.08
CA GLY A 274 -9.59 -21.58 19.04
C GLY A 274 -9.59 -22.54 17.85
N ASP A 275 -9.66 -23.86 18.13
CA ASP A 275 -9.70 -24.87 17.06
C ASP A 275 -10.94 -24.74 16.16
N ARG A 276 -12.09 -24.39 16.77
CA ARG A 276 -13.34 -24.16 16.02
C ARG A 276 -13.25 -22.96 15.10
N GLU A 277 -12.54 -21.92 15.52
CA GLU A 277 -12.36 -20.71 14.70
C GLU A 277 -11.44 -20.98 13.51
N VAL A 278 -10.33 -21.67 13.73
CA VAL A 278 -9.43 -22.07 12.63
C VAL A 278 -10.17 -22.98 11.64
N GLN A 279 -10.96 -23.95 12.14
CA GLN A 279 -11.74 -24.82 11.27
C GLN A 279 -12.80 -24.04 10.48
N ARG A 280 -13.46 -23.05 11.06
CA ARG A 280 -14.42 -22.16 10.37
C ARG A 280 -13.72 -21.39 9.26
N THR A 281 -12.53 -20.86 9.54
CA THR A 281 -11.72 -20.12 8.58
C THR A 281 -11.29 -21.02 7.43
N LEU A 282 -10.84 -22.25 7.72
CA LEU A 282 -10.54 -23.24 6.68
C LEU A 282 -11.76 -23.54 5.82
N MET A 283 -12.93 -23.77 6.43
CA MET A 283 -14.16 -24.03 5.67
C MET A 283 -14.55 -22.85 4.78
N GLN A 284 -14.33 -21.62 5.24
CA GLN A 284 -14.56 -20.44 4.41
C GLN A 284 -13.56 -20.36 3.24
N LEU A 285 -12.27 -20.64 3.50
CA LEU A 285 -11.25 -20.70 2.45
C LEU A 285 -11.61 -21.73 1.38
N LEU A 286 -12.02 -22.93 1.81
CA LEU A 286 -12.49 -23.98 0.89
C LEU A 286 -13.73 -23.52 0.08
N ALA A 287 -14.66 -22.84 0.72
CA ALA A 287 -15.86 -22.32 0.05
C ALA A 287 -15.52 -21.23 -0.99
N GLU A 288 -14.57 -20.35 -0.70
CA GLU A 288 -14.09 -19.35 -1.67
C GLU A 288 -13.38 -20.03 -2.85
N LEU A 289 -12.53 -21.03 -2.59
CA LEU A 289 -11.86 -21.81 -3.63
C LEU A 289 -12.86 -22.56 -4.52
N ASP A 290 -13.89 -23.18 -3.94
CA ASP A 290 -14.92 -23.92 -4.68
C ASP A 290 -15.85 -22.97 -5.48
N GLY A 291 -16.22 -21.82 -4.87
CA GLY A 291 -17.07 -20.80 -5.50
C GLY A 291 -16.35 -19.94 -6.53
N PHE A 292 -15.06 -20.17 -6.71
CA PHE A 292 -14.24 -19.40 -7.63
C PHE A 292 -14.46 -19.88 -9.07
N GLU A 293 -15.11 -19.07 -9.89
CA GLU A 293 -15.18 -19.33 -11.33
C GLU A 293 -13.83 -18.99 -11.98
N SER A 294 -13.21 -19.96 -12.63
CA SER A 294 -11.94 -19.78 -13.34
C SER A 294 -12.13 -18.98 -14.64
N ARG A 295 -12.40 -17.67 -14.51
CA ARG A 295 -12.46 -16.78 -15.68
C ARG A 295 -11.09 -16.32 -16.19
N GLY A 296 -10.00 -16.85 -15.63
CA GLY A 296 -8.64 -16.45 -16.01
C GLY A 296 -8.17 -15.10 -15.43
N ASP A 297 -8.95 -14.46 -14.56
CA ASP A 297 -8.59 -13.11 -14.06
C ASP A 297 -7.83 -13.15 -12.73
N ILE A 298 -7.84 -14.27 -12.02
CA ILE A 298 -7.16 -14.40 -10.70
C ILE A 298 -6.45 -15.75 -10.60
N GLY A 299 -5.18 -15.71 -10.20
CA GLY A 299 -4.41 -16.89 -9.84
C GLY A 299 -4.33 -17.08 -8.32
N ILE A 300 -4.34 -18.32 -7.85
CA ILE A 300 -4.21 -18.61 -6.42
C ILE A 300 -2.96 -19.48 -6.20
N ILE A 301 -2.07 -19.01 -5.34
CA ILE A 301 -0.81 -19.69 -4.99
C ILE A 301 -0.77 -19.87 -3.47
N GLY A 302 -0.83 -21.13 -3.02
CA GLY A 302 -0.54 -21.48 -1.62
C GLY A 302 0.92 -21.84 -1.45
N ALA A 303 1.49 -21.54 -0.28
CA ALA A 303 2.84 -22.00 0.08
C ALA A 303 2.85 -22.63 1.47
N THR A 304 3.60 -23.75 1.61
CA THR A 304 3.78 -24.43 2.89
C THR A 304 5.17 -25.07 2.99
N ASN A 305 5.70 -25.12 4.19
CA ASN A 305 6.92 -25.88 4.49
C ASN A 305 6.59 -27.31 4.98
N ARG A 306 5.30 -27.59 5.26
CA ARG A 306 4.85 -28.85 5.85
C ARG A 306 3.64 -29.43 5.11
N PRO A 307 3.85 -29.99 3.92
CA PRO A 307 2.77 -30.60 3.13
C PRO A 307 2.14 -31.81 3.83
N ASP A 308 2.89 -32.50 4.71
CA ASP A 308 2.48 -33.68 5.47
C ASP A 308 1.28 -33.46 6.40
N ILE A 309 1.14 -32.25 6.94
CA ILE A 309 0.09 -31.93 7.91
C ILE A 309 -1.16 -31.31 7.30
N LEU A 310 -1.15 -31.00 6.01
CA LEU A 310 -2.29 -30.34 5.35
C LEU A 310 -3.55 -31.18 5.33
N ASP A 311 -4.72 -30.54 5.45
CA ASP A 311 -6.01 -31.19 5.30
C ASP A 311 -6.21 -31.66 3.84
N PRO A 312 -6.51 -32.95 3.59
CA PRO A 312 -6.74 -33.48 2.26
C PRO A 312 -7.86 -32.76 1.48
N ALA A 313 -8.72 -32.04 2.16
CA ALA A 313 -9.77 -31.28 1.50
C ALA A 313 -9.23 -30.20 0.57
N LEU A 314 -8.06 -29.60 0.88
CA LEU A 314 -7.40 -28.63 0.01
C LEU A 314 -6.85 -29.25 -1.29
N LEU A 315 -6.52 -30.53 -1.23
CA LEU A 315 -5.88 -31.27 -2.30
C LEU A 315 -6.88 -31.88 -3.29
N ARG A 316 -8.18 -31.57 -3.14
CA ARG A 316 -9.22 -32.05 -4.07
C ARG A 316 -9.21 -31.21 -5.35
N PRO A 317 -9.50 -31.84 -6.51
CA PRO A 317 -9.62 -31.12 -7.78
C PRO A 317 -10.60 -29.94 -7.68
N GLY A 318 -10.26 -28.83 -8.33
CA GLY A 318 -11.03 -27.59 -8.29
C GLY A 318 -10.62 -26.62 -7.17
N ARG A 319 -9.54 -26.94 -6.40
CA ARG A 319 -8.95 -26.10 -5.35
C ARG A 319 -7.49 -25.83 -5.66
N PHE A 320 -6.56 -26.60 -5.06
CA PHE A 320 -5.17 -26.62 -5.51
C PHE A 320 -4.99 -27.81 -6.46
N ASP A 321 -4.97 -27.54 -7.75
CA ASP A 321 -4.96 -28.57 -8.80
C ASP A 321 -3.56 -29.06 -9.11
N ARG A 322 -2.52 -28.28 -8.77
CA ARG A 322 -1.13 -28.60 -8.99
C ARG A 322 -0.31 -28.46 -7.72
N PHE A 323 0.59 -29.41 -7.52
CA PHE A 323 1.51 -29.47 -6.39
C PHE A 323 2.91 -29.39 -6.93
N ILE A 324 3.63 -28.31 -6.65
CA ILE A 324 4.96 -28.05 -7.18
C ILE A 324 5.94 -28.08 -6.01
N GLU A 325 6.85 -29.04 -6.05
CA GLU A 325 7.94 -29.12 -5.09
C GLU A 325 9.01 -28.08 -5.42
N VAL A 326 9.41 -27.33 -4.42
CA VAL A 326 10.52 -26.37 -4.48
C VAL A 326 11.63 -26.91 -3.58
N PRO A 327 12.52 -27.78 -4.12
CA PRO A 327 13.54 -28.45 -3.34
C PRO A 327 14.69 -27.51 -2.95
N LEU A 328 15.63 -28.01 -2.17
CA LEU A 328 16.92 -27.37 -2.02
C LEU A 328 17.65 -27.33 -3.37
N PRO A 329 18.43 -26.27 -3.65
CA PRO A 329 19.09 -26.12 -4.92
C PRO A 329 20.19 -27.18 -5.09
N ASN A 330 20.25 -27.84 -6.25
CA ASN A 330 21.35 -28.65 -6.66
C ASN A 330 22.60 -27.83 -6.95
N ILE A 331 23.73 -28.44 -7.28
CA ILE A 331 25.00 -27.72 -7.50
C ILE A 331 24.88 -26.65 -8.60
N ASP A 332 24.15 -26.90 -9.67
CA ASP A 332 23.94 -25.95 -10.75
C ASP A 332 23.06 -24.80 -10.30
N GLY A 333 21.97 -25.07 -9.53
CA GLY A 333 21.12 -24.06 -8.91
C GLY A 333 21.89 -23.23 -7.90
N ARG A 334 22.76 -23.79 -7.07
CA ARG A 334 23.60 -23.04 -6.15
C ARG A 334 24.53 -22.08 -6.90
N ARG A 335 25.13 -22.57 -7.99
CA ARG A 335 25.98 -21.74 -8.86
C ARG A 335 25.22 -20.55 -9.42
N GLU A 336 24.01 -20.75 -9.91
CA GLU A 336 23.17 -19.67 -10.42
C GLU A 336 22.76 -18.69 -9.33
N ILE A 337 22.32 -19.18 -8.18
CA ILE A 337 21.95 -18.33 -7.03
C ILE A 337 23.14 -17.50 -6.56
N LEU A 338 24.33 -18.08 -6.45
CA LEU A 338 25.54 -17.37 -6.12
C LEU A 338 25.87 -16.29 -7.16
N LYS A 339 25.79 -16.59 -8.47
CA LYS A 339 25.97 -15.60 -9.54
C LYS A 339 24.99 -14.44 -9.43
N ILE A 340 23.73 -14.68 -9.10
CA ILE A 340 22.71 -13.65 -8.92
C ILE A 340 23.09 -12.74 -7.75
N HIS A 341 23.46 -13.31 -6.61
CA HIS A 341 23.74 -12.52 -5.40
C HIS A 341 25.11 -11.84 -5.43
N THR A 342 26.09 -12.37 -6.16
CA THR A 342 27.42 -11.77 -6.31
C THR A 342 27.53 -10.77 -7.46
N LYS A 343 26.52 -10.66 -8.33
CA LYS A 343 26.54 -9.82 -9.55
C LYS A 343 27.00 -8.37 -9.31
N ASN A 344 26.65 -7.79 -8.17
CA ASN A 344 26.99 -6.40 -7.80
C ASN A 344 28.10 -6.34 -6.74
N MET A 345 28.73 -7.47 -6.41
CA MET A 345 29.79 -7.53 -5.38
C MET A 345 31.17 -7.41 -6.05
N SER A 346 32.09 -6.75 -5.37
CA SER A 346 33.48 -6.65 -5.81
C SER A 346 34.23 -7.88 -5.33
N LEU A 347 34.30 -8.90 -6.18
CA LEU A 347 35.01 -10.14 -5.88
C LEU A 347 36.49 -10.02 -6.21
N ASP A 348 37.32 -10.75 -5.50
CA ASP A 348 38.73 -10.98 -5.89
C ASP A 348 38.81 -12.00 -7.02
N ASP A 349 39.86 -11.93 -7.83
CA ASP A 349 40.02 -12.81 -9.00
C ASP A 349 40.13 -14.30 -8.65
N GLU A 350 40.46 -14.61 -7.39
CA GLU A 350 40.54 -15.97 -6.85
C GLU A 350 39.20 -16.53 -6.34
N ALA A 351 38.15 -15.70 -6.25
CA ALA A 351 36.83 -16.12 -5.77
C ALA A 351 36.06 -16.90 -6.85
N ASP A 352 36.31 -18.20 -6.91
CA ASP A 352 35.65 -19.12 -7.86
C ASP A 352 34.25 -19.49 -7.36
N ILE A 353 33.21 -19.10 -8.12
CA ILE A 353 31.80 -19.42 -7.81
C ILE A 353 31.54 -20.94 -7.89
N ASP A 354 32.26 -21.68 -8.74
CA ASP A 354 32.09 -23.10 -8.86
C ASP A 354 32.57 -23.81 -7.58
N LEU A 355 33.70 -23.41 -7.04
CA LEU A 355 34.19 -23.87 -5.74
C LEU A 355 33.21 -23.54 -4.61
N LEU A 356 32.69 -22.35 -4.60
CA LEU A 356 31.71 -21.93 -3.58
C LEU A 356 30.41 -22.75 -3.66
N ALA A 357 29.97 -23.10 -4.88
CA ALA A 357 28.80 -23.96 -5.08
C ALA A 357 29.02 -25.40 -4.57
N GLU A 358 30.25 -25.92 -4.68
CA GLU A 358 30.63 -27.23 -4.12
C GLU A 358 30.65 -27.24 -2.58
N LEU A 359 31.15 -26.15 -1.98
CA LEU A 359 31.28 -26.01 -0.52
C LEU A 359 29.97 -25.73 0.21
N THR A 360 28.91 -25.34 -0.51
CA THR A 360 27.61 -24.93 0.05
C THR A 360 26.52 -25.99 -0.09
N ASP A 361 26.88 -27.26 0.04
CA ASP A 361 25.92 -28.36 -0.04
C ASP A 361 24.86 -28.25 1.07
N ASP A 362 23.63 -28.67 0.77
CA ASP A 362 22.45 -28.63 1.63
C ASP A 362 21.99 -27.18 2.07
N LEU A 363 22.60 -26.15 1.55
CA LEU A 363 22.15 -24.75 1.86
C LEU A 363 20.98 -24.34 0.97
N SER A 364 20.00 -23.68 1.59
CA SER A 364 18.88 -23.06 0.87
C SER A 364 19.30 -21.78 0.13
N GLY A 365 18.47 -21.29 -0.79
CA GLY A 365 18.72 -20.02 -1.46
C GLY A 365 18.83 -18.83 -0.51
N ALA A 366 18.10 -18.85 0.61
CA ALA A 366 18.21 -17.83 1.66
C ALA A 366 19.55 -17.90 2.39
N ASP A 367 20.05 -19.12 2.65
CA ASP A 367 21.36 -19.33 3.29
C ASP A 367 22.51 -18.89 2.37
N LEU A 368 22.43 -19.18 1.07
CA LEU A 368 23.40 -18.72 0.07
C LEU A 368 23.44 -17.19 -0.01
N LYS A 369 22.29 -16.53 0.05
CA LYS A 369 22.21 -15.06 0.15
C LYS A 369 22.85 -14.56 1.44
N ALA A 370 22.61 -15.23 2.57
CA ALA A 370 23.22 -14.89 3.85
C ALA A 370 24.74 -15.05 3.80
N VAL A 371 25.26 -16.12 3.20
CA VAL A 371 26.71 -16.33 2.96
C VAL A 371 27.31 -15.16 2.18
N CYS A 372 26.72 -14.79 1.05
CA CYS A 372 27.19 -13.63 0.26
C CYS A 372 27.22 -12.33 1.10
N THR A 373 26.17 -12.09 1.88
CA THR A 373 26.06 -10.90 2.74
C THR A 373 27.14 -10.90 3.84
N GLU A 374 27.33 -12.04 4.52
CA GLU A 374 28.33 -12.16 5.59
C GLU A 374 29.77 -12.05 5.06
N ALA A 375 30.07 -12.65 3.89
CA ALA A 375 31.36 -12.49 3.25
C ALA A 375 31.66 -11.02 2.94
N GLY A 376 30.68 -10.28 2.44
CA GLY A 376 30.80 -8.84 2.27
C GLY A 376 31.05 -8.09 3.59
N MET A 377 30.40 -8.51 4.68
CA MET A 377 30.59 -7.92 6.01
C MET A 377 31.97 -8.21 6.59
N PHE A 378 32.58 -9.37 6.30
CA PHE A 378 33.96 -9.67 6.70
C PHE A 378 34.95 -8.75 5.99
N ALA A 379 34.82 -8.56 4.66
CA ALA A 379 35.65 -7.62 3.92
C ALA A 379 35.55 -6.18 4.44
N ILE A 380 34.32 -5.72 4.76
CA ILE A 380 34.08 -4.37 5.31
C ILE A 380 34.72 -4.20 6.70
N ARG A 381 34.65 -5.21 7.58
CA ARG A 381 35.30 -5.15 8.91
C ARG A 381 36.80 -4.97 8.80
N GLU A 382 37.43 -5.58 7.80
CA GLU A 382 38.85 -5.45 7.52
C GLU A 382 39.20 -4.24 6.64
N LYS A 383 38.19 -3.41 6.32
CA LYS A 383 38.33 -2.23 5.46
C LYS A 383 38.92 -2.54 4.08
N ARG A 384 38.54 -3.69 3.51
CA ARG A 384 38.91 -4.12 2.17
C ARG A 384 37.78 -3.81 1.18
N ASP A 385 38.16 -3.48 -0.04
CA ASP A 385 37.21 -3.18 -1.13
C ASP A 385 36.84 -4.41 -1.96
N LYS A 386 37.58 -5.52 -1.79
CA LYS A 386 37.34 -6.79 -2.48
C LYS A 386 37.06 -7.90 -1.46
N ILE A 387 36.17 -8.81 -1.86
CA ILE A 387 35.79 -9.99 -1.07
C ILE A 387 36.63 -11.17 -1.55
N THR A 388 37.29 -11.84 -0.62
CA THR A 388 38.19 -12.97 -0.89
C THR A 388 37.50 -14.31 -0.67
N VAL A 389 38.11 -15.39 -1.14
CA VAL A 389 37.67 -16.77 -0.87
C VAL A 389 37.60 -17.07 0.62
N THR A 390 38.57 -16.55 1.41
CA THR A 390 38.59 -16.74 2.86
C THR A 390 37.37 -16.11 3.54
N ASP A 391 36.90 -14.94 3.09
CA ASP A 391 35.68 -14.34 3.61
C ASP A 391 34.43 -15.21 3.36
N PHE A 392 34.39 -15.84 2.19
CA PHE A 392 33.30 -16.78 1.89
C PHE A 392 33.39 -18.04 2.74
N MET A 393 34.59 -18.61 2.96
CA MET A 393 34.76 -19.76 3.83
C MET A 393 34.30 -19.48 5.27
N ASP A 394 34.74 -18.37 5.83
CA ASP A 394 34.33 -17.93 7.18
C ASP A 394 32.82 -17.65 7.26
N ALA A 395 32.24 -17.13 6.18
CA ALA A 395 30.79 -16.90 6.09
C ALA A 395 30.01 -18.23 6.00
N ILE A 396 30.47 -19.19 5.23
CA ILE A 396 29.88 -20.53 5.13
C ILE A 396 29.88 -21.21 6.50
N ASP A 397 31.03 -21.25 7.17
CA ASP A 397 31.17 -21.84 8.51
C ASP A 397 30.21 -21.19 9.53
N LYS A 398 30.09 -19.86 9.48
CA LYS A 398 29.19 -19.10 10.35
C LYS A 398 27.72 -19.42 10.08
N VAL A 399 27.29 -19.48 8.81
CA VAL A 399 25.91 -19.76 8.45
C VAL A 399 25.56 -21.20 8.77
N MET A 400 26.43 -22.17 8.42
CA MET A 400 26.20 -23.57 8.71
C MET A 400 26.15 -23.88 10.22
N SER A 401 26.98 -23.21 11.04
CA SER A 401 26.93 -23.33 12.51
C SER A 401 25.58 -22.88 13.05
N LYS A 402 25.08 -21.73 12.57
CA LYS A 402 23.78 -21.19 12.99
C LYS A 402 22.62 -22.09 12.58
N THR A 403 22.64 -22.63 11.38
CA THR A 403 21.58 -23.54 10.89
C THR A 403 21.53 -24.82 11.74
N LYS A 404 22.68 -25.38 12.11
CA LYS A 404 22.75 -26.54 12.99
C LYS A 404 22.28 -26.25 14.43
N GLU A 405 22.59 -25.09 14.97
CA GLU A 405 22.04 -24.65 16.27
C GLU A 405 20.53 -24.52 16.24
N ASP A 406 19.97 -23.89 15.21
CA ASP A 406 18.51 -23.73 15.04
C ASP A 406 17.79 -25.09 14.89
N GLU A 407 18.39 -26.08 14.25
CA GLU A 407 17.86 -27.43 14.16
C GLU A 407 17.90 -28.17 15.49
N LEU A 408 18.99 -28.05 16.25
CA LEU A 408 19.12 -28.63 17.58
C LEU A 408 18.06 -28.02 18.54
N PHE A 409 17.88 -26.73 18.55
CA PHE A 409 16.83 -26.08 19.34
C PHE A 409 15.43 -26.55 18.98
N LYS A 410 15.11 -26.75 17.70
CA LYS A 410 13.82 -27.28 17.25
C LYS A 410 13.61 -28.74 17.72
N THR A 411 14.65 -29.54 17.72
CA THR A 411 14.59 -30.97 18.13
C THR A 411 14.43 -31.07 19.66
N GLU A 412 15.14 -30.29 20.44
CA GLU A 412 15.02 -30.23 21.90
C GLU A 412 13.68 -29.66 22.38
N ALA A 413 13.17 -28.61 21.72
CA ALA A 413 11.85 -28.08 22.03
C ALA A 413 10.73 -29.09 21.70
N GLY A 414 10.86 -29.85 20.62
CA GLY A 414 9.93 -30.93 20.26
C GLY A 414 9.89 -32.06 21.30
N VAL A 415 11.01 -32.34 21.99
CA VAL A 415 11.10 -33.36 23.06
C VAL A 415 10.57 -32.84 24.41
N MET A 416 10.64 -31.52 24.68
CA MET A 416 10.15 -30.94 25.93
C MET A 416 8.65 -30.67 25.97
N PHE A 417 8.00 -30.55 24.83
CA PHE A 417 6.56 -30.20 24.72
C PHE A 417 5.71 -31.25 23.97
N GLY A 418 6.24 -32.44 23.68
CA GLY A 418 5.57 -33.58 23.05
C GLY A 418 4.85 -34.50 24.02
#